data_1a0c0ee700c66f8a9207800aa0295212
#
_entry.id   1a0c0ee700c66f8a9207800aa0295212
#
_cell.length_a   1.000
_cell.length_b   1.000
_cell.length_c   1.000
_cell.angle_alpha   90.00
_cell.angle_beta   90.00
_cell.angle_gamma   90.00
#
_symmetry.space_group_name_H-M   'P 1'
#
loop_
_entity.id
_entity.type
_entity.pdbx_description
1 polymer ?
#
loop_
_entity_poly.entity_id
_entity_poly.type
_entity_poly.pdbx_seq_one_letter_code
_entity_poly.pdbx_strand_id
1 'polypeptide(L)'
;MDNRLTMYKKYIIGLFVLCCAGNTVAQSLVQAKQLFQNGEFEQAKPVFQKLVKQAPSNASYNYWYGACCYETGEKKEAQPYLEKSAARKVIDAYRYLGKLYYDIYRFDDAVDNYEQHIEWLEKKKRPTETAEAELEQIKQAARMIKGVEDIAVIDSFVVDKNDFLKAYKISKESGALYHDPAISGTVYQTEMGNKVLYGNKNADGKMQLYSRIRLLDGWSEPEPLISLNEQGNVNYPFLMSDGITLYYASDGEGSLGGYDIFVTRYDSDNGNYLRPDNIGMPFNSPANDYMYAIDDFNNIGWFASDRYQPDDKVCIYVFVPNSSKEVYNYESTDEQIIINAASLRSIRTTWKDEEKVRTGKQRLAAIMYAKESERQQKDFTFIIDDSAVYHTLKDFRSAEARKLYQQRIQKQKDYDNLKKDLDAKRGQYVQGNSARKKSLTPAILELEKRTEQLLKEMAQLDISVRNEEIKKLKH
;
A
#
# COMPACT_ATOMS: atom_id res chain seq x y z
N MET A 1 -55.47 -56.99 -19.07
CA MET A 1 -54.90 -56.79 -17.69
C MET A 1 -53.53 -56.06 -17.76
N ASP A 2 -52.99 -55.78 -18.93
CA ASP A 2 -51.58 -55.31 -19.10
C ASP A 2 -51.39 -53.78 -19.20
N ASN A 3 -52.44 -53.03 -19.43
CA ASN A 3 -52.29 -51.58 -19.61
C ASN A 3 -52.27 -50.75 -18.31
N ARG A 4 -52.67 -51.33 -17.16
CA ARG A 4 -52.63 -50.61 -15.88
C ARG A 4 -51.28 -50.72 -15.19
N LEU A 5 -50.54 -51.82 -15.37
CA LEU A 5 -49.19 -51.98 -14.80
C LEU A 5 -48.14 -51.09 -15.46
N THR A 6 -48.26 -50.82 -16.75
CA THR A 6 -47.36 -49.96 -17.52
C THR A 6 -47.53 -48.48 -17.14
N MET A 7 -48.74 -48.04 -16.79
CA MET A 7 -49.00 -46.68 -16.34
C MET A 7 -48.42 -46.40 -14.94
N TYR A 8 -48.58 -47.37 -14.00
CA TYR A 8 -48.00 -47.24 -12.68
C TYR A 8 -46.46 -47.23 -12.71
N LYS A 9 -45.83 -48.03 -13.56
CA LYS A 9 -44.35 -47.96 -13.74
C LYS A 9 -43.85 -46.62 -14.25
N LYS A 10 -44.56 -45.93 -15.16
CA LYS A 10 -44.20 -44.58 -15.64
C LYS A 10 -44.32 -43.52 -14.55
N TYR A 11 -45.34 -43.61 -13.68
CA TYR A 11 -45.51 -42.67 -12.56
C TYR A 11 -44.48 -42.91 -11.45
N ILE A 12 -44.10 -44.17 -11.14
CA ILE A 12 -43.06 -44.51 -10.13
C ILE A 12 -41.68 -44.08 -10.63
N ILE A 13 -41.34 -44.24 -11.92
CA ILE A 13 -40.07 -43.78 -12.49
C ILE A 13 -40.02 -42.22 -12.54
N GLY A 14 -41.14 -41.59 -12.84
CA GLY A 14 -41.22 -40.11 -12.80
C GLY A 14 -41.06 -39.52 -11.40
N LEU A 15 -41.63 -40.19 -10.37
CA LEU A 15 -41.50 -39.78 -8.98
C LEU A 15 -40.08 -40.03 -8.44
N PHE A 16 -39.43 -41.13 -8.83
CA PHE A 16 -38.05 -41.46 -8.42
C PHE A 16 -37.00 -40.52 -9.06
N VAL A 17 -37.22 -40.09 -10.32
CA VAL A 17 -36.35 -39.12 -11.00
C VAL A 17 -36.50 -37.73 -10.38
N LEU A 18 -37.72 -37.33 -9.95
CA LEU A 18 -37.92 -36.08 -9.24
C LEU A 18 -37.26 -36.05 -7.85
N CYS A 19 -37.33 -37.19 -7.11
CA CYS A 19 -36.66 -37.30 -5.82
C CYS A 19 -35.12 -37.33 -5.92
N CYS A 20 -34.55 -37.93 -6.97
CA CYS A 20 -33.10 -37.95 -7.19
C CYS A 20 -32.58 -36.56 -7.61
N ALA A 21 -33.32 -35.80 -8.41
CA ALA A 21 -32.95 -34.42 -8.82
C ALA A 21 -33.01 -33.46 -7.60
N GLY A 22 -34.00 -33.62 -6.71
CA GLY A 22 -34.10 -32.83 -5.49
C GLY A 22 -32.94 -33.06 -4.52
N ASN A 23 -32.51 -34.33 -4.35
CA ASN A 23 -31.41 -34.69 -3.47
C ASN A 23 -30.04 -34.18 -3.99
N THR A 24 -29.79 -34.18 -5.32
CA THR A 24 -28.54 -33.69 -5.92
C THR A 24 -28.43 -32.18 -5.81
N VAL A 25 -29.54 -31.43 -5.95
CA VAL A 25 -29.56 -29.99 -5.79
C VAL A 25 -29.37 -29.58 -4.33
N ALA A 26 -30.03 -30.27 -3.40
CA ALA A 26 -29.88 -30.05 -1.96
C ALA A 26 -28.44 -30.30 -1.50
N GLN A 27 -27.84 -31.39 -1.95
CA GLN A 27 -26.46 -31.76 -1.63
C GLN A 27 -25.45 -30.75 -2.22
N SER A 28 -25.67 -30.27 -3.44
CA SER A 28 -24.84 -29.23 -4.05
C SER A 28 -24.98 -27.87 -3.36
N LEU A 29 -26.17 -27.52 -2.83
CA LEU A 29 -26.37 -26.28 -2.07
C LEU A 29 -25.63 -26.31 -0.73
N VAL A 30 -25.71 -27.43 0.01
CA VAL A 30 -24.98 -27.57 1.28
C VAL A 30 -23.49 -27.47 1.06
N GLN A 31 -22.96 -28.15 0.05
CA GLN A 31 -21.55 -28.08 -0.31
C GLN A 31 -21.11 -26.67 -0.72
N ALA A 32 -21.91 -25.96 -1.53
CA ALA A 32 -21.60 -24.60 -1.93
C ALA A 32 -21.58 -23.63 -0.75
N LYS A 33 -22.49 -23.77 0.22
CA LYS A 33 -22.46 -22.99 1.46
C LYS A 33 -21.22 -23.28 2.30
N GLN A 34 -20.80 -24.54 2.36
CA GLN A 34 -19.55 -24.93 3.05
C GLN A 34 -18.33 -24.28 2.39
N LEU A 35 -18.24 -24.33 1.06
CA LEU A 35 -17.17 -23.66 0.31
C LEU A 35 -17.16 -22.15 0.60
N PHE A 36 -18.34 -21.51 0.60
CA PHE A 36 -18.45 -20.11 0.94
C PHE A 36 -17.97 -19.80 2.37
N GLN A 37 -18.36 -20.60 3.34
CA GLN A 37 -17.93 -20.45 4.74
C GLN A 37 -16.42 -20.66 4.93
N ASN A 38 -15.80 -21.47 4.08
CA ASN A 38 -14.36 -21.69 4.07
C ASN A 38 -13.58 -20.59 3.31
N GLY A 39 -14.26 -19.60 2.71
CA GLY A 39 -13.63 -18.56 1.88
C GLY A 39 -13.32 -19.00 0.44
N GLU A 40 -13.81 -20.17 0.01
CA GLU A 40 -13.58 -20.73 -1.32
C GLU A 40 -14.63 -20.22 -2.32
N PHE A 41 -14.71 -18.88 -2.44
CA PHE A 41 -15.79 -18.17 -3.18
C PHE A 41 -15.82 -18.52 -4.66
N GLU A 42 -14.65 -18.64 -5.32
CA GLU A 42 -14.56 -19.01 -6.74
C GLU A 42 -15.14 -20.39 -7.03
N GLN A 43 -15.02 -21.34 -6.09
CA GLN A 43 -15.58 -22.67 -6.23
C GLN A 43 -17.09 -22.70 -5.91
N ALA A 44 -17.54 -21.87 -4.97
CA ALA A 44 -18.96 -21.76 -4.59
C ALA A 44 -19.79 -21.03 -5.67
N LYS A 45 -19.25 -20.00 -6.29
CA LYS A 45 -19.93 -19.10 -7.24
C LYS A 45 -20.67 -19.80 -8.37
N PRO A 46 -20.10 -20.76 -9.14
CA PRO A 46 -20.78 -21.40 -10.24
C PRO A 46 -22.00 -22.23 -9.80
N VAL A 47 -21.98 -22.79 -8.58
CA VAL A 47 -23.13 -23.53 -8.03
C VAL A 47 -24.28 -22.55 -7.76
N PHE A 48 -24.00 -21.44 -7.06
CA PHE A 48 -25.01 -20.43 -6.77
C PHE A 48 -25.54 -19.76 -8.06
N GLN A 49 -24.69 -19.51 -9.06
CA GLN A 49 -25.09 -19.02 -10.36
C GLN A 49 -26.12 -19.93 -11.03
N LYS A 50 -25.89 -21.26 -11.01
CA LYS A 50 -26.83 -22.23 -11.53
C LYS A 50 -28.17 -22.21 -10.79
N LEU A 51 -28.12 -22.10 -9.44
CA LEU A 51 -29.32 -22.03 -8.61
C LEU A 51 -30.13 -20.75 -8.87
N VAL A 52 -29.49 -19.61 -9.02
CA VAL A 52 -30.17 -18.35 -9.41
C VAL A 52 -30.82 -18.47 -10.78
N LYS A 53 -30.14 -19.07 -11.78
CA LYS A 53 -30.72 -19.29 -13.11
C LYS A 53 -31.96 -20.20 -13.05
N GLN A 54 -32.00 -21.18 -12.17
CA GLN A 54 -33.15 -22.08 -11.96
C GLN A 54 -34.31 -21.41 -11.22
N ALA A 55 -34.02 -20.52 -10.28
CA ALA A 55 -34.99 -19.83 -9.44
C ALA A 55 -34.61 -18.34 -9.26
N PRO A 56 -34.81 -17.47 -10.29
CA PRO A 56 -34.32 -16.08 -10.27
C PRO A 56 -34.95 -15.20 -9.20
N SER A 57 -36.13 -15.58 -8.68
CA SER A 57 -36.82 -14.87 -7.59
C SER A 57 -36.47 -15.35 -6.19
N ASN A 58 -35.66 -16.39 -6.06
CA ASN A 58 -35.26 -16.94 -4.75
C ASN A 58 -34.25 -15.99 -4.08
N ALA A 59 -34.68 -15.35 -2.99
CA ALA A 59 -33.89 -14.35 -2.30
C ALA A 59 -32.57 -14.93 -1.73
N SER A 60 -32.62 -16.17 -1.19
CA SER A 60 -31.42 -16.81 -0.65
C SER A 60 -30.38 -17.13 -1.73
N TYR A 61 -30.82 -17.57 -2.91
CA TYR A 61 -29.88 -17.85 -4.01
C TYR A 61 -29.27 -16.58 -4.57
N ASN A 62 -30.09 -15.51 -4.70
CA ASN A 62 -29.57 -14.18 -5.09
C ASN A 62 -28.53 -13.67 -4.07
N TYR A 63 -28.79 -13.82 -2.78
CA TYR A 63 -27.81 -13.46 -1.74
C TYR A 63 -26.48 -14.20 -1.92
N TRP A 64 -26.50 -15.52 -1.95
CA TRP A 64 -25.28 -16.30 -2.03
C TRP A 64 -24.48 -16.04 -3.32
N TYR A 65 -25.19 -15.89 -4.44
CA TYR A 65 -24.53 -15.56 -5.69
C TYR A 65 -23.94 -14.14 -5.67
N GLY A 66 -24.73 -13.16 -5.24
CA GLY A 66 -24.27 -11.77 -5.11
C GLY A 66 -23.10 -11.63 -4.15
N ALA A 67 -23.11 -12.33 -3.01
CA ALA A 67 -22.02 -12.37 -2.07
C ALA A 67 -20.76 -13.01 -2.67
N CYS A 68 -20.88 -14.11 -3.41
CA CYS A 68 -19.73 -14.68 -4.14
C CYS A 68 -19.16 -13.70 -5.18
N CYS A 69 -20.01 -13.03 -5.96
CA CYS A 69 -19.56 -12.03 -6.93
C CYS A 69 -18.83 -10.86 -6.25
N TYR A 70 -19.30 -10.43 -5.07
CA TYR A 70 -18.62 -9.40 -4.29
C TYR A 70 -17.23 -9.86 -3.86
N GLU A 71 -17.12 -11.03 -3.23
CA GLU A 71 -15.87 -11.60 -2.71
C GLU A 71 -14.85 -11.94 -3.81
N THR A 72 -15.34 -12.22 -5.05
CA THR A 72 -14.48 -12.44 -6.23
C THR A 72 -14.18 -11.16 -7.02
N GLY A 73 -14.50 -9.97 -6.47
CA GLY A 73 -14.20 -8.67 -7.07
C GLY A 73 -15.17 -8.18 -8.16
N GLU A 74 -16.21 -8.96 -8.48
CA GLU A 74 -17.20 -8.64 -9.53
C GLU A 74 -18.34 -7.75 -8.96
N LYS A 75 -17.98 -6.61 -8.38
CA LYS A 75 -18.91 -5.74 -7.64
C LYS A 75 -20.10 -5.26 -8.45
N LYS A 76 -19.91 -4.96 -9.76
CA LYS A 76 -21.00 -4.57 -10.66
C LYS A 76 -22.02 -5.69 -10.86
N GLU A 77 -21.57 -6.93 -10.93
CA GLU A 77 -22.45 -8.09 -11.03
C GLU A 77 -23.12 -8.41 -9.69
N ALA A 78 -22.43 -8.25 -8.59
CA ALA A 78 -22.97 -8.51 -7.25
C ALA A 78 -24.20 -7.66 -6.91
N GLN A 79 -24.19 -6.36 -7.27
CA GLN A 79 -25.16 -5.37 -6.85
C GLN A 79 -26.62 -5.78 -7.13
N PRO A 80 -27.05 -6.10 -8.35
CA PRO A 80 -28.47 -6.40 -8.64
C PRO A 80 -28.98 -7.65 -7.93
N TYR A 81 -28.13 -8.62 -7.62
CA TYR A 81 -28.51 -9.81 -6.87
C TYR A 81 -28.64 -9.52 -5.37
N LEU A 82 -27.74 -8.75 -4.80
CA LEU A 82 -27.82 -8.32 -3.40
C LEU A 82 -29.04 -7.41 -3.18
N GLU A 83 -29.34 -6.47 -4.07
CA GLU A 83 -30.55 -5.63 -4.01
C GLU A 83 -31.84 -6.46 -4.04
N LYS A 84 -31.94 -7.43 -4.95
CA LYS A 84 -33.09 -8.35 -4.99
C LYS A 84 -33.25 -9.14 -3.71
N SER A 85 -32.14 -9.52 -3.09
CA SER A 85 -32.14 -10.27 -1.83
C SER A 85 -32.52 -9.38 -0.63
N ALA A 86 -31.98 -8.18 -0.53
CA ALA A 86 -32.31 -7.19 0.50
C ALA A 86 -33.79 -6.77 0.43
N ALA A 87 -34.33 -6.54 -0.76
CA ALA A 87 -35.76 -6.27 -0.97
C ALA A 87 -36.67 -7.38 -0.44
N ARG A 88 -36.15 -8.61 -0.27
CA ARG A 88 -36.83 -9.76 0.36
C ARG A 88 -36.41 -9.97 1.80
N LYS A 89 -35.75 -8.99 2.43
CA LYS A 89 -35.37 -8.96 3.83
C LYS A 89 -34.38 -10.07 4.23
N VAL A 90 -33.45 -10.43 3.35
CA VAL A 90 -32.32 -11.28 3.70
C VAL A 90 -31.30 -10.41 4.45
N ILE A 91 -31.10 -10.68 5.74
CA ILE A 91 -30.37 -9.81 6.67
C ILE A 91 -28.94 -9.57 6.21
N ASP A 92 -28.22 -10.61 5.85
CA ASP A 92 -26.81 -10.51 5.46
C ASP A 92 -26.63 -9.83 4.07
N ALA A 93 -27.69 -9.73 3.25
CA ALA A 93 -27.65 -8.99 2.01
C ALA A 93 -27.47 -7.48 2.23
N TYR A 94 -28.05 -6.92 3.28
CA TYR A 94 -27.88 -5.52 3.65
C TYR A 94 -26.42 -5.21 4.00
N ARG A 95 -25.77 -6.11 4.77
CA ARG A 95 -24.33 -5.94 5.08
C ARG A 95 -23.46 -5.96 3.83
N TYR A 96 -23.71 -6.90 2.90
CA TYR A 96 -22.97 -6.94 1.64
C TYR A 96 -23.23 -5.75 0.73
N LEU A 97 -24.47 -5.25 0.69
CA LEU A 97 -24.77 -3.99 -0.02
C LEU A 97 -24.04 -2.81 0.62
N GLY A 98 -24.06 -2.71 1.94
CA GLY A 98 -23.33 -1.67 2.65
C GLY A 98 -21.84 -1.69 2.33
N LYS A 99 -21.19 -2.86 2.35
CA LYS A 99 -19.81 -3.01 1.94
C LYS A 99 -19.58 -2.61 0.47
N LEU A 100 -20.45 -3.06 -0.42
CA LEU A 100 -20.38 -2.73 -1.85
C LEU A 100 -20.48 -1.22 -2.08
N TYR A 101 -21.45 -0.56 -1.46
CA TYR A 101 -21.63 0.88 -1.56
C TYR A 101 -20.47 1.66 -0.94
N TYR A 102 -19.90 1.18 0.17
CA TYR A 102 -18.67 1.73 0.75
C TYR A 102 -17.50 1.69 -0.24
N ASP A 103 -17.27 0.56 -0.88
CA ASP A 103 -16.19 0.37 -1.86
C ASP A 103 -16.33 1.24 -3.13
N ILE A 104 -17.54 1.65 -3.47
CA ILE A 104 -17.82 2.52 -4.61
C ILE A 104 -18.08 3.98 -4.23
N TYR A 105 -17.78 4.35 -2.97
CA TYR A 105 -17.90 5.70 -2.43
C TYR A 105 -19.33 6.25 -2.35
N ARG A 106 -20.34 5.37 -2.33
CA ARG A 106 -21.75 5.71 -2.04
C ARG A 106 -22.00 5.54 -0.55
N PHE A 107 -21.39 6.37 0.27
CA PHE A 107 -21.35 6.17 1.72
C PHE A 107 -22.71 6.36 2.40
N ASP A 108 -23.56 7.27 1.91
CA ASP A 108 -24.90 7.44 2.47
C ASP A 108 -25.75 6.17 2.23
N ASP A 109 -25.70 5.55 1.04
CA ASP A 109 -26.34 4.27 0.80
C ASP A 109 -25.74 3.13 1.65
N ALA A 110 -24.44 3.18 1.90
CA ALA A 110 -23.79 2.23 2.79
C ALA A 110 -24.30 2.35 4.23
N VAL A 111 -24.44 3.58 4.75
CA VAL A 111 -25.03 3.88 6.08
C VAL A 111 -26.45 3.29 6.15
N ASP A 112 -27.33 3.62 5.19
CA ASP A 112 -28.71 3.14 5.16
C ASP A 112 -28.80 1.61 5.21
N ASN A 113 -27.96 0.93 4.44
CA ASN A 113 -27.94 -0.52 4.42
C ASN A 113 -27.40 -1.14 5.72
N TYR A 114 -26.38 -0.55 6.35
CA TYR A 114 -25.89 -1.03 7.65
C TYR A 114 -26.90 -0.78 8.78
N GLU A 115 -27.59 0.35 8.79
CA GLU A 115 -28.66 0.63 9.75
C GLU A 115 -29.80 -0.38 9.59
N GLN A 116 -30.20 -0.73 8.37
CA GLN A 116 -31.16 -1.80 8.13
C GLN A 116 -30.64 -3.17 8.58
N HIS A 117 -29.36 -3.47 8.37
CA HIS A 117 -28.73 -4.71 8.84
C HIS A 117 -28.83 -4.82 10.36
N ILE A 118 -28.44 -3.77 11.09
CA ILE A 118 -28.47 -3.70 12.56
C ILE A 118 -29.90 -3.84 13.08
N GLU A 119 -30.87 -3.11 12.52
CA GLU A 119 -32.29 -3.21 12.89
C GLU A 119 -32.81 -4.66 12.79
N TRP A 120 -32.42 -5.39 11.72
CA TRP A 120 -32.79 -6.79 11.57
C TRP A 120 -32.06 -7.73 12.53
N LEU A 121 -30.80 -7.48 12.86
CA LEU A 121 -30.07 -8.23 13.88
C LEU A 121 -30.77 -8.10 15.24
N GLU A 122 -31.11 -6.88 15.66
CA GLU A 122 -31.85 -6.60 16.90
C GLU A 122 -33.19 -7.31 16.95
N LYS A 123 -34.00 -7.20 15.89
CA LYS A 123 -35.29 -7.92 15.76
C LYS A 123 -35.14 -9.44 15.90
N LYS A 124 -33.99 -10.00 15.51
CA LYS A 124 -33.66 -11.42 15.64
C LYS A 124 -32.88 -11.74 16.92
N LYS A 125 -32.64 -10.77 17.79
CA LYS A 125 -31.85 -10.91 19.02
C LYS A 125 -30.45 -11.50 18.76
N ARG A 126 -29.81 -11.05 17.67
CA ARG A 126 -28.42 -11.37 17.31
C ARG A 126 -27.50 -10.23 17.77
N PRO A 127 -26.22 -10.51 18.07
CA PRO A 127 -25.23 -9.49 18.40
C PRO A 127 -25.09 -8.41 17.31
N THR A 128 -24.92 -7.14 17.73
CA THR A 128 -24.84 -5.97 16.82
C THR A 128 -23.50 -5.27 16.88
N GLU A 129 -22.67 -5.54 17.88
CA GLU A 129 -21.46 -4.77 18.23
C GLU A 129 -20.49 -4.65 17.04
N THR A 130 -20.30 -5.71 16.27
CA THR A 130 -19.43 -5.68 15.09
C THR A 130 -20.02 -4.82 13.98
N ALA A 131 -21.33 -4.93 13.74
CA ALA A 131 -22.00 -4.13 12.70
C ALA A 131 -22.09 -2.65 13.08
N GLU A 132 -22.23 -2.33 14.37
CA GLU A 132 -22.18 -0.96 14.89
C GLU A 132 -20.80 -0.33 14.71
N ALA A 133 -19.72 -1.07 14.99
CA ALA A 133 -18.36 -0.61 14.77
C ALA A 133 -18.08 -0.35 13.26
N GLU A 134 -18.52 -1.28 12.39
CA GLU A 134 -18.44 -1.09 10.94
C GLU A 134 -19.26 0.14 10.49
N LEU A 135 -20.46 0.37 11.05
CA LEU A 135 -21.30 1.53 10.74
C LEU A 135 -20.64 2.84 11.14
N GLU A 136 -19.98 2.94 12.29
CA GLU A 136 -19.28 4.16 12.70
C GLU A 136 -18.16 4.53 11.73
N GLN A 137 -17.40 3.55 11.23
CA GLN A 137 -16.39 3.78 10.19
C GLN A 137 -17.03 4.29 8.89
N ILE A 138 -18.17 3.71 8.47
CA ILE A 138 -18.90 4.15 7.28
C ILE A 138 -19.45 5.57 7.47
N LYS A 139 -20.01 5.91 8.63
CA LYS A 139 -20.47 7.27 8.97
C LYS A 139 -19.32 8.28 8.91
N GLN A 140 -18.13 7.88 9.32
CA GLN A 140 -16.94 8.72 9.18
C GLN A 140 -16.61 8.99 7.71
N ALA A 141 -16.62 7.96 6.86
CA ALA A 141 -16.42 8.13 5.43
C ALA A 141 -17.50 9.02 4.79
N ALA A 142 -18.77 8.88 5.22
CA ALA A 142 -19.88 9.73 4.79
C ALA A 142 -19.72 11.20 5.22
N ARG A 143 -19.05 11.46 6.32
CA ARG A 143 -18.67 12.84 6.71
C ARG A 143 -17.51 13.35 5.86
N MET A 144 -16.49 12.51 5.61
CA MET A 144 -15.30 12.91 4.87
C MET A 144 -15.55 13.22 3.41
N ILE A 145 -16.46 12.48 2.73
CA ILE A 145 -16.78 12.76 1.33
C ILE A 145 -17.41 14.14 1.12
N LYS A 146 -18.03 14.71 2.16
CA LYS A 146 -18.59 16.08 2.13
C LYS A 146 -17.49 17.17 2.13
N GLY A 147 -16.26 16.82 2.48
CA GLY A 147 -15.11 17.69 2.51
C GLY A 147 -13.99 17.28 1.53
N VAL A 148 -14.34 16.65 0.40
CA VAL A 148 -13.35 16.27 -0.63
C VAL A 148 -12.59 17.49 -1.10
N GLU A 149 -11.25 17.43 -1.02
CA GLU A 149 -10.39 18.51 -1.49
C GLU A 149 -10.31 18.53 -3.02
N ASP A 150 -10.44 19.72 -3.58
CA ASP A 150 -10.30 19.97 -5.02
C ASP A 150 -8.83 20.15 -5.37
N ILE A 151 -8.17 19.06 -5.74
CA ILE A 151 -6.75 19.04 -6.10
C ILE A 151 -6.55 18.72 -7.58
N ALA A 152 -5.43 19.16 -8.14
CA ALA A 152 -4.99 18.77 -9.48
C ALA A 152 -3.97 17.63 -9.38
N VAL A 153 -4.39 16.39 -9.58
CA VAL A 153 -3.49 15.23 -9.69
C VAL A 153 -2.94 15.18 -11.10
N ILE A 154 -1.64 15.48 -11.25
CA ILE A 154 -0.99 15.70 -12.57
C ILE A 154 -0.43 14.42 -13.17
N ASP A 155 -0.09 13.43 -12.35
CA ASP A 155 0.45 12.14 -12.77
C ASP A 155 0.09 11.04 -11.77
N SER A 156 0.12 9.79 -12.23
CA SER A 156 0.02 8.61 -11.38
C SER A 156 0.69 7.41 -12.02
N PHE A 157 1.40 6.60 -11.23
CA PHE A 157 2.09 5.42 -11.72
C PHE A 157 2.20 4.35 -10.64
N VAL A 158 2.19 3.08 -11.04
CA VAL A 158 2.22 1.92 -10.16
C VAL A 158 3.64 1.43 -9.97
N VAL A 159 4.01 1.14 -8.73
CA VAL A 159 5.35 0.65 -8.35
C VAL A 159 5.24 -0.50 -7.36
N ASP A 160 6.35 -1.21 -7.14
CA ASP A 160 6.45 -2.23 -6.11
C ASP A 160 6.33 -1.60 -4.71
N LYS A 161 5.50 -2.21 -3.87
CA LYS A 161 5.23 -1.73 -2.50
C LYS A 161 6.48 -1.64 -1.63
N ASN A 162 7.45 -2.54 -1.85
CA ASN A 162 8.71 -2.54 -1.09
C ASN A 162 9.68 -1.43 -1.50
N ASP A 163 9.51 -0.86 -2.70
CA ASP A 163 10.47 0.09 -3.30
C ASP A 163 9.87 1.48 -3.56
N PHE A 164 8.62 1.70 -3.19
CA PHE A 164 7.85 2.88 -3.60
C PHE A 164 8.45 4.22 -3.16
N LEU A 165 9.20 4.26 -2.04
CA LEU A 165 9.88 5.48 -1.59
C LEU A 165 10.88 6.02 -2.63
N LYS A 166 11.47 5.15 -3.47
CA LYS A 166 12.39 5.56 -4.54
C LYS A 166 11.71 6.41 -5.62
N ALA A 167 10.38 6.37 -5.68
CA ALA A 167 9.59 7.15 -6.61
C ALA A 167 9.43 8.63 -6.19
N TYR A 168 9.59 8.94 -4.91
CA TYR A 168 9.52 10.30 -4.38
C TYR A 168 10.77 11.09 -4.79
N LYS A 169 10.60 12.13 -5.59
CA LYS A 169 11.69 12.97 -6.11
C LYS A 169 11.67 14.35 -5.47
N ILE A 170 11.51 14.39 -4.14
CA ILE A 170 11.53 15.64 -3.39
C ILE A 170 12.90 16.33 -3.50
N SER A 171 12.90 17.66 -3.41
CA SER A 171 14.11 18.48 -3.36
C SER A 171 14.89 18.23 -2.07
N LYS A 172 16.17 18.62 -2.04
CA LYS A 172 16.98 18.53 -0.82
C LYS A 172 16.46 19.46 0.27
N GLU A 173 15.89 20.58 -0.12
CA GLU A 173 15.28 21.59 0.73
C GLU A 173 14.07 21.03 1.50
N SER A 174 13.39 20.04 0.93
CA SER A 174 12.28 19.31 1.59
C SER A 174 12.76 18.10 2.39
N GLY A 175 14.08 17.86 2.50
CA GLY A 175 14.66 16.73 3.22
C GLY A 175 14.86 15.48 2.37
N ALA A 176 14.93 14.34 3.04
CA ALA A 176 15.16 13.05 2.39
C ALA A 176 14.27 11.96 2.95
N LEU A 177 13.78 11.08 2.07
CA LEU A 177 13.01 9.89 2.38
C LEU A 177 13.80 8.65 1.97
N TYR A 178 13.97 7.69 2.89
CA TYR A 178 14.69 6.47 2.59
C TYR A 178 14.29 5.32 3.51
N HIS A 179 14.74 4.14 3.17
CA HIS A 179 14.66 2.95 4.00
C HIS A 179 16.05 2.63 4.56
N ASP A 180 16.14 2.48 5.88
CA ASP A 180 17.34 2.00 6.56
C ASP A 180 17.14 0.53 6.93
N PRO A 181 18.06 -0.39 6.55
CA PRO A 181 17.94 -1.81 6.88
C PRO A 181 17.86 -2.11 8.40
N ALA A 182 18.31 -1.21 9.25
CA ALA A 182 18.23 -1.35 10.71
C ALA A 182 16.88 -0.89 11.29
N ILE A 183 16.00 -0.28 10.47
CA ILE A 183 14.73 0.32 10.86
C ILE A 183 13.60 -0.39 10.12
N SER A 184 12.53 -0.77 10.83
CA SER A 184 11.42 -1.52 10.24
C SER A 184 10.52 -0.67 9.33
N GLY A 185 10.50 0.65 9.52
CA GLY A 185 9.64 1.60 8.80
C GLY A 185 10.41 2.57 7.92
N THR A 186 9.72 3.65 7.55
CA THR A 186 10.26 4.74 6.71
C THR A 186 11.04 5.73 7.56
N VAL A 187 12.14 6.24 7.02
CA VAL A 187 12.94 7.31 7.61
C VAL A 187 12.75 8.59 6.80
N TYR A 188 12.41 9.67 7.49
CA TYR A 188 12.50 11.03 7.00
C TYR A 188 13.66 11.74 7.71
N GLN A 189 14.49 12.44 6.96
CA GLN A 189 15.57 13.27 7.47
C GLN A 189 15.39 14.71 6.99
N THR A 190 15.53 15.67 7.91
CA THR A 190 15.46 17.10 7.59
C THR A 190 16.56 17.53 6.62
N GLU A 191 16.37 18.65 5.90
CA GLU A 191 17.36 19.26 4.98
C GLU A 191 18.75 19.37 5.59
N MET A 192 18.84 19.90 6.82
CA MET A 192 20.10 20.09 7.52
C MET A 192 20.73 18.76 8.01
N GLY A 193 20.04 17.64 7.87
CA GLY A 193 20.52 16.34 8.37
C GLY A 193 20.67 16.24 9.89
N ASN A 194 20.08 17.18 10.63
CA ASN A 194 20.20 17.30 12.08
C ASN A 194 19.08 16.62 12.87
N LYS A 195 18.00 16.20 12.22
CA LYS A 195 16.87 15.48 12.82
C LYS A 195 16.38 14.40 11.88
N VAL A 196 16.06 13.25 12.44
CA VAL A 196 15.35 12.16 11.74
C VAL A 196 14.07 11.82 12.49
N LEU A 197 13.02 11.52 11.72
CA LEU A 197 11.77 10.95 12.18
C LEU A 197 11.61 9.59 11.48
N TYR A 198 11.21 8.56 12.20
CA TYR A 198 11.12 7.24 11.58
C TYR A 198 10.11 6.34 12.28
N GLY A 199 9.54 5.41 11.52
CA GLY A 199 8.73 4.33 12.04
C GLY A 199 9.60 3.16 12.46
N ASN A 200 9.36 2.58 13.64
CA ASN A 200 10.02 1.34 14.05
C ASN A 200 9.10 0.50 14.93
N LYS A 201 9.30 -0.81 14.91
CA LYS A 201 8.55 -1.72 15.80
C LYS A 201 9.05 -1.59 17.24
N ASN A 202 8.09 -1.45 18.16
CA ASN A 202 8.37 -1.56 19.60
C ASN A 202 8.55 -3.04 20.03
N ALA A 203 8.72 -3.26 21.32
CA ALA A 203 8.90 -4.60 21.90
C ALA A 203 7.69 -5.54 21.65
N ASP A 204 6.50 -4.99 21.53
CA ASP A 204 5.26 -5.73 21.27
C ASP A 204 5.00 -5.95 19.77
N GLY A 205 5.91 -5.49 18.89
CA GLY A 205 5.81 -5.60 17.46
C GLY A 205 4.91 -4.53 16.81
N LYS A 206 4.36 -3.58 17.58
CA LYS A 206 3.55 -2.46 17.11
C LYS A 206 4.45 -1.41 16.46
N MET A 207 4.06 -0.91 15.29
CA MET A 207 4.78 0.15 14.60
C MET A 207 4.55 1.49 15.29
N GLN A 208 5.61 2.19 15.66
CA GLN A 208 5.59 3.47 16.37
C GLN A 208 6.54 4.47 15.74
N LEU A 209 6.25 5.78 15.89
CA LEU A 209 7.12 6.87 15.45
C LEU A 209 8.13 7.25 16.54
N TYR A 210 9.35 7.49 16.09
CA TYR A 210 10.47 7.95 16.91
C TYR A 210 11.15 9.15 16.26
N SER A 211 11.80 9.97 17.08
CA SER A 211 12.71 11.01 16.63
C SER A 211 14.12 10.82 17.17
N ARG A 212 15.11 11.33 16.45
CA ARG A 212 16.50 11.48 16.90
C ARG A 212 17.05 12.81 16.38
N ILE A 213 17.87 13.44 17.19
CA ILE A 213 18.59 14.66 16.80
C ILE A 213 20.09 14.38 16.70
N ARG A 214 20.76 15.11 15.81
CA ARG A 214 22.21 15.02 15.65
C ARG A 214 22.91 15.75 16.78
N LEU A 215 23.77 15.06 17.48
CA LEU A 215 24.67 15.59 18.51
C LEU A 215 26.10 15.71 17.95
N LEU A 216 27.01 16.30 18.72
CA LEU A 216 28.43 16.41 18.33
C LEU A 216 29.06 15.04 18.08
N ASP A 217 28.73 14.05 18.91
CA ASP A 217 29.35 12.71 18.91
C ASP A 217 28.46 11.63 18.24
N GLY A 218 27.38 12.00 17.57
CA GLY A 218 26.50 11.02 16.93
C GLY A 218 25.03 11.43 16.96
N TRP A 219 24.14 10.43 17.04
CA TRP A 219 22.70 10.63 17.18
C TRP A 219 22.28 10.48 18.63
N SER A 220 21.26 11.23 19.07
CA SER A 220 20.63 11.04 20.38
C SER A 220 20.02 9.63 20.50
N GLU A 221 19.68 9.22 21.72
CA GLU A 221 18.82 8.06 21.91
C GLU A 221 17.46 8.26 21.19
N PRO A 222 16.82 7.17 20.75
CA PRO A 222 15.48 7.23 20.15
C PRO A 222 14.45 7.79 21.13
N GLU A 223 13.73 8.82 20.72
CA GLU A 223 12.66 9.42 21.51
C GLU A 223 11.30 9.08 20.86
N PRO A 224 10.42 8.32 21.54
CA PRO A 224 9.11 7.98 21.00
C PRO A 224 8.19 9.20 20.96
N LEU A 225 7.44 9.37 19.88
CA LEU A 225 6.41 10.40 19.74
C LEU A 225 5.12 9.92 20.42
N ILE A 226 5.08 9.96 21.75
CA ILE A 226 4.09 9.28 22.60
C ILE A 226 2.66 9.67 22.19
N SER A 227 2.35 10.96 22.03
CA SER A 227 1.01 11.44 21.67
C SER A 227 0.48 10.91 20.34
N LEU A 228 1.36 10.47 19.43
CA LEU A 228 1.01 9.91 18.12
C LEU A 228 0.95 8.39 18.14
N ASN A 229 1.62 7.75 19.11
CA ASN A 229 1.79 6.30 19.20
C ASN A 229 0.69 5.60 20.01
N GLU A 230 -0.23 6.34 20.61
CA GLU A 230 -1.24 5.78 21.51
C GLU A 230 -2.23 4.86 20.79
N GLN A 231 -2.59 5.19 19.56
CA GLN A 231 -3.60 4.47 18.80
C GLN A 231 -3.04 3.89 17.51
N GLY A 232 -3.26 2.58 17.29
CA GLY A 232 -2.90 1.92 16.05
C GLY A 232 -1.39 1.78 15.78
N ASN A 233 -1.05 1.32 14.59
CA ASN A 233 0.28 1.37 14.03
C ASN A 233 0.50 2.72 13.36
N VAL A 234 1.70 3.30 13.51
CA VAL A 234 2.04 4.60 12.93
C VAL A 234 3.37 4.55 12.20
N ASN A 235 3.41 5.09 10.96
CA ASN A 235 4.59 5.07 10.10
C ASN A 235 4.56 6.22 9.08
N TYR A 236 5.50 6.27 8.17
CA TYR A 236 5.57 7.20 7.03
C TYR A 236 5.59 8.68 7.44
N PRO A 237 6.47 9.10 8.36
CA PRO A 237 6.54 10.49 8.79
C PRO A 237 7.11 11.39 7.70
N PHE A 238 6.54 12.58 7.56
CA PHE A 238 7.05 13.68 6.73
C PHE A 238 6.85 15.01 7.44
N LEU A 239 7.95 15.66 7.80
CA LEU A 239 7.94 16.99 8.42
C LEU A 239 8.04 18.05 7.32
N MET A 240 7.12 19.00 7.31
CA MET A 240 7.16 20.13 6.39
C MET A 240 8.39 21.02 6.63
N SER A 241 8.72 21.84 5.65
CA SER A 241 9.82 22.81 5.71
C SER A 241 9.65 23.85 6.83
N ASP A 242 8.42 24.05 7.34
CA ASP A 242 8.15 24.89 8.51
C ASP A 242 8.70 24.31 9.84
N GLY A 243 9.12 23.05 9.84
CA GLY A 243 9.65 22.34 11.01
C GLY A 243 8.62 22.02 12.09
N ILE A 244 7.33 22.29 11.86
CA ILE A 244 6.24 22.20 12.82
C ILE A 244 5.15 21.22 12.36
N THR A 245 4.77 21.26 11.08
CA THR A 245 3.68 20.46 10.52
C THR A 245 4.20 19.08 10.14
N LEU A 246 3.66 18.04 10.78
CA LEU A 246 4.02 16.65 10.55
C LEU A 246 2.86 15.89 9.91
N TYR A 247 3.11 15.27 8.76
CA TYR A 247 2.26 14.25 8.16
C TYR A 247 2.79 12.86 8.51
N TYR A 248 1.89 11.91 8.73
CA TYR A 248 2.23 10.51 8.95
C TYR A 248 1.03 9.61 8.61
N ALA A 249 1.22 8.31 8.54
CA ALA A 249 0.11 7.39 8.33
C ALA A 249 -0.15 6.55 9.60
N SER A 250 -1.44 6.30 9.87
CA SER A 250 -1.91 5.50 11.01
C SER A 250 -3.09 4.63 10.61
N ASP A 251 -3.19 3.41 11.19
CA ASP A 251 -4.35 2.52 11.10
C ASP A 251 -5.25 2.61 12.36
N GLY A 252 -5.05 3.64 13.18
CA GLY A 252 -5.76 3.88 14.43
C GLY A 252 -7.14 4.49 14.25
N GLU A 253 -7.67 5.01 15.36
CA GLU A 253 -8.98 5.70 15.38
C GLU A 253 -9.01 6.83 14.35
N GLY A 254 -10.07 6.87 13.56
CA GLY A 254 -10.22 7.87 12.52
C GLY A 254 -9.73 7.44 11.13
N SER A 255 -9.16 6.23 10.97
CA SER A 255 -8.84 5.67 9.67
C SER A 255 -10.07 5.08 8.98
N LEU A 256 -10.10 5.14 7.63
CA LEU A 256 -11.18 4.61 6.80
C LEU A 256 -10.98 3.16 6.37
N GLY A 257 -9.75 2.78 6.03
CA GLY A 257 -9.49 1.47 5.45
C GLY A 257 -8.43 0.66 6.17
N GLY A 258 -7.33 1.24 6.42
CA GLY A 258 -6.16 0.69 7.08
C GLY A 258 -5.27 1.86 7.48
N TYR A 259 -4.11 1.98 6.89
CA TYR A 259 -3.33 3.21 7.03
C TYR A 259 -4.02 4.38 6.31
N ASP A 260 -4.30 5.43 7.05
CA ASP A 260 -4.73 6.73 6.54
C ASP A 260 -3.68 7.79 6.88
N ILE A 261 -3.62 8.85 6.09
CA ILE A 261 -2.71 9.99 6.30
C ILE A 261 -3.34 10.97 7.28
N PHE A 262 -2.58 11.32 8.30
CA PHE A 262 -2.94 12.30 9.31
C PHE A 262 -1.97 13.47 9.29
N VAL A 263 -2.43 14.62 9.75
CA VAL A 263 -1.62 15.82 9.94
C VAL A 263 -1.72 16.29 11.39
N THR A 264 -0.59 16.74 11.92
CA THR A 264 -0.53 17.37 13.25
C THR A 264 0.49 18.50 13.26
N ARG A 265 0.54 19.26 14.32
CA ARG A 265 1.50 20.35 14.54
C ARG A 265 2.20 20.19 15.88
N TYR A 266 3.48 20.48 15.88
CA TYR A 266 4.26 20.51 17.12
C TYR A 266 3.92 21.76 17.92
N ASP A 267 3.53 21.56 19.18
CA ASP A 267 3.29 22.62 20.16
C ASP A 267 4.55 22.80 21.01
N SER A 268 5.27 23.88 20.77
CA SER A 268 6.51 24.20 21.47
C SER A 268 6.29 24.52 22.95
N ASP A 269 5.11 24.99 23.33
CA ASP A 269 4.82 25.38 24.72
C ASP A 269 4.64 24.14 25.61
N ASN A 270 4.05 23.09 25.06
CA ASN A 270 3.83 21.81 25.73
C ASN A 270 4.88 20.74 25.37
N GLY A 271 5.75 21.01 24.41
CA GLY A 271 6.79 20.06 23.96
C GLY A 271 6.23 18.79 23.32
N ASN A 272 5.05 18.85 22.70
CA ASN A 272 4.35 17.68 22.17
C ASN A 272 3.60 17.99 20.87
N TYR A 273 3.13 16.98 20.16
CA TYR A 273 2.26 17.17 19.01
C TYR A 273 0.80 17.33 19.44
N LEU A 274 0.08 18.22 18.76
CA LEU A 274 -1.36 18.42 18.93
C LEU A 274 -2.15 17.18 18.49
N ARG A 275 -3.44 17.13 18.84
CA ARG A 275 -4.34 16.07 18.36
C ARG A 275 -4.31 16.03 16.82
N PRO A 276 -4.02 14.86 16.23
CA PRO A 276 -3.96 14.74 14.78
C PRO A 276 -5.35 14.82 14.14
N ASP A 277 -5.40 15.38 12.93
CA ASP A 277 -6.56 15.37 12.05
C ASP A 277 -6.31 14.48 10.84
N ASN A 278 -7.30 13.64 10.47
CA ASN A 278 -7.29 12.91 9.21
C ASN A 278 -7.41 13.93 8.06
N ILE A 279 -6.50 13.88 7.07
CA ILE A 279 -6.47 14.90 6.01
C ILE A 279 -7.66 14.80 5.05
N GLY A 280 -8.37 13.65 5.05
CA GLY A 280 -9.58 13.44 4.28
C GLY A 280 -9.33 13.01 2.83
N MET A 281 -10.44 13.02 2.07
CA MET A 281 -10.42 12.65 0.66
C MET A 281 -9.97 13.83 -0.22
N PRO A 282 -9.27 13.54 -1.33
CA PRO A 282 -9.01 12.25 -1.95
C PRO A 282 -7.75 11.52 -1.47
N PHE A 283 -7.00 12.08 -0.53
CA PHE A 283 -5.74 11.49 -0.06
C PHE A 283 -6.01 10.15 0.64
N ASN A 284 -6.99 10.14 1.56
CA ASN A 284 -7.43 8.94 2.25
C ASN A 284 -8.62 8.27 1.53
N SER A 285 -8.70 6.96 1.67
CA SER A 285 -9.64 6.10 0.96
C SER A 285 -10.02 4.86 1.78
N PRO A 286 -10.97 4.03 1.34
CA PRO A 286 -11.22 2.72 1.96
C PRO A 286 -10.06 1.70 1.89
N ALA A 287 -8.96 2.01 1.20
CA ALA A 287 -7.73 1.21 1.13
C ALA A 287 -6.66 1.77 2.08
N ASN A 288 -5.42 1.29 1.99
CA ASN A 288 -4.32 1.91 2.71
C ASN A 288 -3.75 3.08 1.91
N ASP A 289 -3.53 4.18 2.60
CA ASP A 289 -2.94 5.40 2.06
C ASP A 289 -1.66 5.74 2.85
N TYR A 290 -0.56 5.93 2.13
CA TYR A 290 0.77 6.01 2.73
C TYR A 290 1.48 7.29 2.35
N MET A 291 2.53 7.62 3.06
CA MET A 291 3.59 8.55 2.72
C MET A 291 3.14 9.79 1.93
N TYR A 292 2.57 10.74 2.62
CA TYR A 292 2.25 12.06 2.07
C TYR A 292 3.48 12.96 2.20
N ALA A 293 3.90 13.56 1.10
CA ALA A 293 5.05 14.47 1.06
C ALA A 293 4.76 15.66 0.16
N ILE A 294 5.12 16.86 0.61
CA ILE A 294 5.03 18.11 -0.17
C ILE A 294 6.44 18.67 -0.31
N ASP A 295 6.86 18.87 -1.53
CA ASP A 295 8.04 19.65 -1.88
C ASP A 295 7.61 21.11 -2.11
N ASP A 296 7.70 21.92 -1.05
CA ASP A 296 7.33 23.35 -1.09
C ASP A 296 8.17 24.12 -2.10
N PHE A 297 9.44 23.74 -2.26
CA PHE A 297 10.36 24.41 -3.18
C PHE A 297 9.91 24.26 -4.64
N ASN A 298 9.48 23.08 -5.02
CA ASN A 298 8.98 22.81 -6.37
C ASN A 298 7.46 22.95 -6.50
N ASN A 299 6.73 23.13 -5.40
CA ASN A 299 5.28 23.15 -5.31
C ASN A 299 4.64 21.90 -5.98
N ILE A 300 5.13 20.74 -5.58
CA ILE A 300 4.65 19.41 -6.00
C ILE A 300 4.47 18.54 -4.77
N GLY A 301 3.36 17.79 -4.73
CA GLY A 301 3.08 16.82 -3.68
C GLY A 301 3.00 15.39 -4.21
N TRP A 302 3.26 14.44 -3.36
CA TRP A 302 3.16 13.00 -3.61
C TRP A 302 2.39 12.32 -2.48
N PHE A 303 1.61 11.31 -2.82
CA PHE A 303 1.14 10.32 -1.85
C PHE A 303 1.02 8.96 -2.52
N ALA A 304 1.08 7.91 -1.73
CA ALA A 304 0.95 6.53 -2.18
C ALA A 304 -0.36 5.93 -1.66
N SER A 305 -0.99 5.08 -2.47
CA SER A 305 -2.19 4.35 -2.08
C SER A 305 -2.20 2.97 -2.73
N ASP A 306 -2.67 1.95 -2.03
CA ASP A 306 -2.89 0.64 -2.62
C ASP A 306 -4.32 0.46 -3.16
N ARG A 307 -5.14 1.55 -3.19
CA ARG A 307 -6.46 1.52 -3.83
C ARG A 307 -6.36 0.99 -5.26
N TYR A 308 -7.20 0.00 -5.58
CA TYR A 308 -7.26 -0.65 -6.90
C TYR A 308 -5.97 -1.38 -7.33
N GLN A 309 -5.05 -1.65 -6.41
CA GLN A 309 -3.79 -2.33 -6.71
C GLN A 309 -3.77 -3.76 -6.14
N PRO A 310 -2.99 -4.68 -6.73
CA PRO A 310 -2.65 -5.94 -6.10
C PRO A 310 -1.83 -5.72 -4.80
N ASP A 311 -1.78 -6.72 -3.93
CA ASP A 311 -1.16 -6.62 -2.59
C ASP A 311 0.31 -6.21 -2.59
N ASP A 312 1.06 -6.52 -3.67
CA ASP A 312 2.47 -6.21 -3.85
C ASP A 312 2.74 -4.86 -4.52
N LYS A 313 1.69 -4.11 -4.90
CA LYS A 313 1.79 -2.84 -5.63
C LYS A 313 1.16 -1.68 -4.87
N VAL A 314 1.63 -0.48 -5.18
CA VAL A 314 1.01 0.78 -4.79
C VAL A 314 1.01 1.74 -5.97
N CYS A 315 0.02 2.60 -6.03
CA CYS A 315 -0.03 3.73 -6.95
C CYS A 315 0.52 4.97 -6.27
N ILE A 316 1.47 5.63 -6.90
CA ILE A 316 1.93 6.95 -6.50
C ILE A 316 1.12 7.98 -7.27
N TYR A 317 0.51 8.90 -6.56
CA TYR A 317 -0.18 10.06 -7.10
C TYR A 317 0.69 11.30 -6.93
N VAL A 318 0.86 12.08 -7.99
CA VAL A 318 1.58 13.34 -7.98
C VAL A 318 0.59 14.47 -8.20
N PHE A 319 0.59 15.48 -7.34
CA PHE A 319 -0.39 16.55 -7.38
C PHE A 319 0.24 17.93 -7.19
N VAL A 320 -0.52 18.97 -7.53
CA VAL A 320 -0.15 20.36 -7.23
C VAL A 320 -0.85 20.76 -5.94
N PRO A 321 -0.10 21.04 -4.85
CA PRO A 321 -0.70 21.48 -3.59
C PRO A 321 -1.48 22.78 -3.75
N ASN A 322 -2.57 22.92 -3.02
CA ASN A 322 -3.28 24.19 -2.87
C ASN A 322 -2.60 25.05 -1.81
N SER A 323 -2.60 26.36 -1.98
CA SER A 323 -2.10 27.30 -0.96
C SER A 323 -2.96 27.33 0.31
N SER A 324 -4.22 26.96 0.17
CA SER A 324 -5.18 26.73 1.25
C SER A 324 -6.09 25.57 0.85
N LYS A 325 -6.69 24.88 1.82
CA LYS A 325 -7.60 23.77 1.53
C LYS A 325 -8.83 24.28 0.77
N GLU A 326 -8.97 23.83 -0.49
CA GLU A 326 -10.11 24.09 -1.36
C GLU A 326 -10.96 22.82 -1.42
N VAL A 327 -12.25 22.91 -1.13
CA VAL A 327 -13.15 21.76 -1.11
C VAL A 327 -14.28 21.94 -2.11
N TYR A 328 -14.79 20.82 -2.64
CA TYR A 328 -16.00 20.83 -3.45
C TYR A 328 -17.19 21.29 -2.61
N ASN A 329 -18.07 22.12 -3.21
CA ASN A 329 -19.35 22.39 -2.59
C ASN A 329 -20.27 21.16 -2.74
N TYR A 330 -20.40 20.37 -1.67
CA TYR A 330 -21.13 19.12 -1.68
C TYR A 330 -22.60 19.27 -2.05
N GLU A 331 -23.26 20.38 -1.65
CA GLU A 331 -24.69 20.60 -1.88
C GLU A 331 -25.02 20.97 -3.32
N SER A 332 -24.08 21.61 -4.04
CA SER A 332 -24.31 22.12 -5.40
C SER A 332 -23.57 21.35 -6.50
N THR A 333 -22.64 20.45 -6.12
CA THR A 333 -21.88 19.64 -7.07
C THR A 333 -22.56 18.29 -7.27
N ASP A 334 -22.61 17.83 -8.52
CA ASP A 334 -23.11 16.50 -8.85
C ASP A 334 -22.39 15.40 -8.06
N GLU A 335 -23.15 14.47 -7.48
CA GLU A 335 -22.64 13.38 -6.65
C GLU A 335 -21.55 12.57 -7.37
N GLN A 336 -21.72 12.30 -8.66
CA GLN A 336 -20.74 11.53 -9.42
C GLN A 336 -19.41 12.29 -9.60
N ILE A 337 -19.44 13.61 -9.65
CA ILE A 337 -18.22 14.45 -9.68
C ILE A 337 -17.50 14.32 -8.33
N ILE A 338 -18.21 14.39 -7.23
CA ILE A 338 -17.65 14.21 -5.87
C ILE A 338 -17.05 12.80 -5.74
N ILE A 339 -17.78 11.76 -6.12
CA ILE A 339 -17.28 10.37 -6.07
C ILE A 339 -16.03 10.19 -6.94
N ASN A 340 -16.02 10.77 -8.13
CA ASN A 340 -14.85 10.68 -9.02
C ASN A 340 -13.64 11.41 -8.44
N ALA A 341 -13.83 12.58 -7.84
CA ALA A 341 -12.78 13.34 -7.18
C ALA A 341 -12.24 12.58 -5.96
N ALA A 342 -13.10 12.05 -5.10
CA ALA A 342 -12.72 11.30 -3.91
C ALA A 342 -12.00 9.97 -4.23
N SER A 343 -12.51 9.24 -5.23
CA SER A 343 -12.03 7.88 -5.54
C SER A 343 -10.77 7.86 -6.39
N LEU A 344 -10.47 8.91 -7.14
CA LEU A 344 -9.34 9.00 -8.09
C LEU A 344 -9.24 7.81 -9.07
N ARG A 345 -10.40 7.22 -9.47
CA ARG A 345 -10.40 6.16 -10.50
C ARG A 345 -9.79 6.62 -11.82
N SER A 346 -9.86 7.91 -12.08
CA SER A 346 -9.18 8.59 -13.17
C SER A 346 -8.69 9.95 -12.69
N ILE A 347 -7.39 10.18 -12.74
CA ILE A 347 -6.81 11.48 -12.39
C ILE A 347 -7.29 12.62 -13.30
N ARG A 348 -7.77 12.30 -14.53
CA ARG A 348 -8.28 13.30 -15.46
C ARG A 348 -9.52 14.03 -14.95
N THR A 349 -10.28 13.42 -14.06
CA THR A 349 -11.44 14.06 -13.43
C THR A 349 -11.07 15.23 -12.52
N THR A 350 -9.80 15.32 -12.11
CA THR A 350 -9.26 16.44 -11.31
C THR A 350 -8.70 17.60 -12.15
N TRP A 351 -8.71 17.49 -13.49
CA TRP A 351 -8.10 18.47 -14.39
C TRP A 351 -9.10 19.59 -14.78
N LYS A 352 -9.56 20.37 -13.82
CA LYS A 352 -10.44 21.50 -14.04
C LYS A 352 -9.69 22.74 -14.52
N ASP A 353 -8.51 22.99 -13.94
CA ASP A 353 -7.62 24.07 -14.30
C ASP A 353 -6.47 23.51 -15.17
N GLU A 354 -6.61 23.62 -16.48
CA GLU A 354 -5.62 23.14 -17.45
C GLU A 354 -4.27 23.82 -17.30
N GLU A 355 -4.23 25.09 -16.89
CA GLU A 355 -2.99 25.84 -16.67
C GLU A 355 -2.24 25.31 -15.46
N LYS A 356 -2.93 25.08 -14.34
CA LYS A 356 -2.38 24.48 -13.13
C LYS A 356 -1.79 23.09 -13.43
N VAL A 357 -2.53 22.26 -14.17
CA VAL A 357 -2.08 20.92 -14.59
C VAL A 357 -0.85 20.99 -15.50
N ARG A 358 -0.87 21.89 -16.51
CA ARG A 358 0.24 22.08 -17.45
C ARG A 358 1.52 22.51 -16.72
N THR A 359 1.39 23.52 -15.88
CA THR A 359 2.52 24.04 -15.09
C THR A 359 3.06 23.00 -14.12
N GLY A 360 2.18 22.26 -13.43
CA GLY A 360 2.56 21.16 -12.56
C GLY A 360 3.35 20.07 -13.31
N LYS A 361 2.88 19.65 -14.48
CA LYS A 361 3.58 18.65 -15.31
C LYS A 361 4.96 19.17 -15.78
N GLN A 362 5.09 20.44 -16.12
CA GLN A 362 6.39 21.03 -16.47
C GLN A 362 7.36 21.01 -15.28
N ARG A 363 6.90 21.34 -14.07
CA ARG A 363 7.71 21.27 -12.84
C ARG A 363 8.16 19.83 -12.56
N LEU A 364 7.22 18.89 -12.63
CA LEU A 364 7.54 17.46 -12.44
C LEU A 364 8.59 16.97 -13.45
N ALA A 365 8.44 17.32 -14.74
CA ALA A 365 9.40 16.97 -15.78
C ALA A 365 10.79 17.57 -15.50
N ALA A 366 10.87 18.82 -15.02
CA ALA A 366 12.12 19.47 -14.65
C ALA A 366 12.81 18.75 -13.47
N ILE A 367 12.04 18.36 -12.44
CA ILE A 367 12.53 17.58 -11.28
C ILE A 367 13.11 16.24 -11.76
N MET A 368 12.36 15.52 -12.59
CA MET A 368 12.78 14.21 -13.11
C MET A 368 14.04 14.31 -13.94
N TYR A 369 14.14 15.32 -14.80
CA TYR A 369 15.33 15.60 -15.60
C TYR A 369 16.56 15.94 -14.73
N ALA A 370 16.39 16.82 -13.74
CA ALA A 370 17.47 17.19 -12.81
C ALA A 370 18.00 15.96 -12.04
N LYS A 371 17.11 15.12 -11.51
CA LYS A 371 17.47 13.88 -10.81
C LYS A 371 18.14 12.85 -11.71
N GLU A 372 17.73 12.75 -12.97
CA GLU A 372 18.38 11.87 -13.94
C GLU A 372 19.77 12.38 -14.33
N SER A 373 19.93 13.70 -14.53
CA SER A 373 21.23 14.30 -14.80
C SER A 373 22.19 14.17 -13.61
N GLU A 374 21.71 14.34 -12.37
CA GLU A 374 22.51 14.04 -11.16
C GLU A 374 22.95 12.57 -11.09
N ARG A 375 22.08 11.62 -11.51
CA ARG A 375 22.43 10.18 -11.60
C ARG A 375 23.47 9.92 -12.67
N GLN A 376 23.33 10.55 -13.85
CA GLN A 376 24.27 10.38 -14.96
C GLN A 376 25.64 11.02 -14.66
N GLN A 377 25.71 12.02 -13.77
CA GLN A 377 26.97 12.62 -13.34
C GLN A 377 27.68 11.82 -12.24
N LYS A 378 26.99 10.89 -11.57
CA LYS A 378 27.55 10.07 -10.49
C LYS A 378 27.54 8.60 -10.85
N ASP A 379 28.65 8.13 -11.41
CA ASP A 379 28.84 6.69 -11.67
C ASP A 379 29.01 5.91 -10.36
N PHE A 380 29.60 6.58 -9.35
CA PHE A 380 29.90 6.03 -8.02
C PHE A 380 30.10 7.13 -6.99
N THR A 381 30.32 6.76 -5.73
CA THR A 381 30.85 7.64 -4.68
C THR A 381 32.05 6.99 -4.06
N PHE A 382 33.21 7.62 -4.18
CA PHE A 382 34.48 7.13 -3.60
C PHE A 382 35.18 8.23 -2.83
N ILE A 383 35.35 8.03 -1.53
CA ILE A 383 35.99 8.98 -0.62
C ILE A 383 37.49 8.75 -0.67
N ILE A 384 38.24 9.75 -1.11
CA ILE A 384 39.71 9.76 -1.11
C ILE A 384 40.19 10.16 0.29
N ASP A 385 39.75 11.33 0.78
CA ASP A 385 40.01 11.88 2.11
C ASP A 385 38.84 12.79 2.54
N ASP A 386 38.99 13.48 3.67
CA ASP A 386 37.96 14.38 4.22
C ASP A 386 37.62 15.58 3.31
N SER A 387 38.47 15.88 2.32
CA SER A 387 38.33 17.02 1.40
C SER A 387 37.99 16.61 -0.03
N ALA A 388 38.14 15.35 -0.40
CA ALA A 388 38.01 14.87 -1.77
C ALA A 388 37.13 13.65 -1.88
N VAL A 389 35.97 13.81 -2.54
CA VAL A 389 35.01 12.74 -2.87
C VAL A 389 34.81 12.68 -4.38
N TYR A 390 35.05 11.52 -4.97
CA TYR A 390 34.98 11.30 -6.41
C TYR A 390 33.68 10.58 -6.80
N HIS A 391 33.11 11.00 -7.94
CA HIS A 391 31.85 10.49 -8.46
C HIS A 391 31.95 9.88 -9.85
N THR A 392 33.03 10.21 -10.59
CA THR A 392 33.27 9.68 -11.94
C THR A 392 34.73 9.29 -12.10
N LEU A 393 35.00 8.45 -13.08
CA LEU A 393 36.39 8.09 -13.43
C LEU A 393 37.24 9.28 -13.90
N LYS A 394 36.60 10.38 -14.31
CA LYS A 394 37.27 11.63 -14.73
C LYS A 394 37.81 12.42 -13.54
N ASP A 395 37.28 12.21 -12.34
CA ASP A 395 37.69 12.94 -11.13
C ASP A 395 39.10 12.54 -10.69
N PHE A 396 39.54 11.30 -11.04
CA PHE A 396 40.87 10.83 -10.70
C PHE A 396 41.96 11.59 -11.43
N ARG A 397 42.86 12.19 -10.68
CA ARG A 397 44.06 12.90 -11.19
C ARG A 397 45.20 11.91 -11.51
N SER A 398 45.29 10.80 -10.76
CA SER A 398 46.24 9.74 -11.04
C SER A 398 45.67 8.73 -12.02
N ALA A 399 46.35 8.52 -13.15
CA ALA A 399 46.01 7.48 -14.11
C ALA A 399 46.06 6.06 -13.49
N GLU A 400 47.03 5.84 -12.58
CA GLU A 400 47.19 4.57 -11.88
C GLU A 400 46.05 4.36 -10.86
N ALA A 401 45.69 5.37 -10.08
CA ALA A 401 44.53 5.31 -9.18
C ALA A 401 43.23 5.00 -9.96
N ARG A 402 43.02 5.65 -11.10
CA ARG A 402 41.88 5.39 -11.99
C ARG A 402 41.85 3.93 -12.46
N LYS A 403 42.99 3.37 -12.87
CA LYS A 403 43.12 1.98 -13.32
C LYS A 403 42.82 0.99 -12.18
N LEU A 404 43.38 1.23 -10.99
CA LEU A 404 43.09 0.43 -9.79
C LEU A 404 41.61 0.47 -9.42
N TYR A 405 40.98 1.65 -9.51
CA TYR A 405 39.56 1.75 -9.25
C TYR A 405 38.68 1.04 -10.30
N GLN A 406 39.07 1.02 -11.57
CA GLN A 406 38.41 0.19 -12.58
C GLN A 406 38.51 -1.30 -12.27
N GLN A 407 39.64 -1.78 -11.76
CA GLN A 407 39.79 -3.16 -11.28
C GLN A 407 38.86 -3.44 -10.09
N ARG A 408 38.74 -2.48 -9.17
CA ARG A 408 37.82 -2.56 -8.03
C ARG A 408 36.35 -2.67 -8.48
N ILE A 409 35.94 -1.88 -9.49
CA ILE A 409 34.60 -1.96 -10.08
C ILE A 409 34.34 -3.36 -10.66
N GLN A 410 35.32 -3.94 -11.38
CA GLN A 410 35.17 -5.28 -11.91
C GLN A 410 35.01 -6.33 -10.81
N LYS A 411 35.82 -6.26 -9.77
CA LYS A 411 35.71 -7.18 -8.62
C LYS A 411 34.37 -7.02 -7.86
N GLN A 412 33.79 -5.81 -7.83
CA GLN A 412 32.44 -5.60 -7.28
C GLN A 412 31.40 -6.37 -8.07
N LYS A 413 31.44 -6.32 -9.41
CA LYS A 413 30.53 -7.08 -10.27
C LYS A 413 30.67 -8.59 -10.06
N ASP A 414 31.90 -9.06 -9.93
CA ASP A 414 32.18 -10.48 -9.69
C ASP A 414 31.62 -10.92 -8.32
N TYR A 415 31.79 -10.08 -7.30
CA TYR A 415 31.25 -10.29 -5.95
C TYR A 415 29.70 -10.34 -5.98
N ASP A 416 29.05 -9.39 -6.63
CA ASP A 416 27.59 -9.31 -6.71
C ASP A 416 26.99 -10.55 -7.41
N ASN A 417 27.65 -11.04 -8.47
CA ASN A 417 27.26 -12.27 -9.14
C ASN A 417 27.42 -13.51 -8.27
N LEU A 418 28.57 -13.65 -7.58
CA LEU A 418 28.81 -14.77 -6.65
C LEU A 418 27.87 -14.73 -5.45
N LYS A 419 27.59 -13.55 -4.91
CA LYS A 419 26.65 -13.37 -3.81
C LYS A 419 25.25 -13.81 -4.21
N LYS A 420 24.79 -13.44 -5.41
CA LYS A 420 23.49 -13.88 -5.94
C LYS A 420 23.40 -15.42 -6.05
N ASP A 421 24.46 -16.08 -6.51
CA ASP A 421 24.50 -17.55 -6.58
C ASP A 421 24.54 -18.18 -5.17
N LEU A 422 25.31 -17.59 -4.25
CA LEU A 422 25.39 -18.01 -2.85
C LEU A 422 24.00 -17.93 -2.17
N ASP A 423 23.31 -16.80 -2.32
CA ASP A 423 21.98 -16.57 -1.72
C ASP A 423 20.95 -17.56 -2.31
N ALA A 424 20.99 -17.81 -3.61
CA ALA A 424 20.14 -18.82 -4.25
C ALA A 424 20.40 -20.23 -3.71
N LYS A 425 21.68 -20.62 -3.53
CA LYS A 425 22.03 -21.93 -2.98
C LYS A 425 21.67 -22.05 -1.48
N ARG A 426 21.84 -20.98 -0.70
CA ARG A 426 21.38 -20.92 0.69
C ARG A 426 19.86 -21.09 0.78
N GLY A 427 19.10 -20.45 -0.08
CA GLY A 427 17.65 -20.65 -0.17
C GLY A 427 17.26 -22.10 -0.46
N GLN A 428 17.94 -22.75 -1.43
CA GLN A 428 17.74 -24.17 -1.72
C GLN A 428 18.17 -25.09 -0.57
N TYR A 429 19.21 -24.73 0.17
CA TYR A 429 19.67 -25.46 1.35
C TYR A 429 18.63 -25.44 2.48
N VAL A 430 18.04 -24.27 2.79
CA VAL A 430 17.02 -24.14 3.83
C VAL A 430 15.81 -25.02 3.54
N GLN A 431 15.35 -25.05 2.27
CA GLN A 431 14.18 -25.80 1.82
C GLN A 431 14.49 -27.29 1.54
N GLY A 432 15.77 -27.70 1.50
CA GLY A 432 16.19 -29.04 1.11
C GLY A 432 16.07 -30.09 2.23
N ASN A 433 15.84 -31.35 1.84
CA ASN A 433 15.98 -32.49 2.72
C ASN A 433 17.45 -32.77 3.05
N SER A 434 17.74 -33.73 3.97
CA SER A 434 19.08 -34.04 4.46
C SER A 434 20.09 -34.38 3.33
N ALA A 435 19.66 -35.12 2.30
CA ALA A 435 20.52 -35.46 1.16
C ALA A 435 20.87 -34.21 0.32
N ARG A 436 19.90 -33.35 0.05
CA ARG A 436 20.10 -32.08 -0.68
C ARG A 436 21.00 -31.10 0.08
N LYS A 437 20.82 -31.00 1.39
CA LYS A 437 21.70 -30.19 2.26
C LYS A 437 23.13 -30.65 2.17
N LYS A 438 23.38 -31.96 2.29
CA LYS A 438 24.74 -32.54 2.20
C LYS A 438 25.38 -32.27 0.84
N SER A 439 24.61 -32.30 -0.27
CA SER A 439 25.14 -32.02 -1.61
C SER A 439 25.46 -30.55 -1.86
N LEU A 440 24.72 -29.62 -1.24
CA LEU A 440 24.90 -28.18 -1.43
C LEU A 440 25.99 -27.58 -0.53
N THR A 441 26.27 -28.19 0.62
CA THR A 441 27.27 -27.69 1.60
C THR A 441 28.63 -27.33 0.99
N PRO A 442 29.29 -28.19 0.18
CA PRO A 442 30.61 -27.86 -0.36
C PRO A 442 30.58 -26.64 -1.27
N ALA A 443 29.54 -26.52 -2.13
CA ALA A 443 29.41 -25.39 -3.04
C ALA A 443 29.11 -24.07 -2.30
N ILE A 444 28.33 -24.12 -1.23
CA ILE A 444 28.05 -22.93 -0.38
C ILE A 444 29.37 -22.48 0.29
N LEU A 445 30.10 -23.37 0.92
CA LEU A 445 31.36 -23.04 1.60
C LEU A 445 32.41 -22.48 0.62
N GLU A 446 32.49 -23.00 -0.59
CA GLU A 446 33.40 -22.48 -1.62
C GLU A 446 33.00 -21.06 -2.06
N LEU A 447 31.70 -20.81 -2.26
CA LEU A 447 31.19 -19.49 -2.61
C LEU A 447 31.39 -18.49 -1.46
N GLU A 448 31.19 -18.90 -0.21
CA GLU A 448 31.46 -18.06 0.97
C GLU A 448 32.93 -17.65 1.05
N LYS A 449 33.84 -18.62 0.90
CA LYS A 449 35.28 -18.35 0.88
C LYS A 449 35.66 -17.39 -0.25
N ARG A 450 35.09 -17.58 -1.43
CA ARG A 450 35.41 -16.75 -2.60
C ARG A 450 34.83 -15.34 -2.49
N THR A 451 33.64 -15.18 -1.95
CA THR A 451 33.05 -13.86 -1.66
C THR A 451 33.84 -13.12 -0.59
N GLU A 452 34.29 -13.80 0.48
CA GLU A 452 35.16 -13.20 1.51
C GLU A 452 36.51 -12.76 0.92
N GLN A 453 37.09 -13.55 0.05
CA GLN A 453 38.34 -13.20 -0.62
C GLN A 453 38.20 -11.95 -1.48
N LEU A 454 37.12 -11.86 -2.29
CA LEU A 454 36.85 -10.65 -3.09
C LEU A 454 36.68 -9.40 -2.24
N LEU A 455 36.00 -9.50 -1.10
CA LEU A 455 35.88 -8.37 -0.17
C LEU A 455 37.24 -7.86 0.34
N LYS A 456 38.15 -8.79 0.69
CA LYS A 456 39.52 -8.46 1.11
C LYS A 456 40.33 -7.80 -0.02
N GLU A 457 40.20 -8.32 -1.23
CA GLU A 457 40.86 -7.77 -2.43
C GLU A 457 40.34 -6.36 -2.79
N MET A 458 39.01 -6.14 -2.70
CA MET A 458 38.42 -4.81 -2.90
C MET A 458 38.87 -3.80 -1.84
N ALA A 459 38.91 -4.20 -0.56
CA ALA A 459 39.41 -3.34 0.52
C ALA A 459 40.88 -2.95 0.29
N GLN A 460 41.71 -3.87 -0.17
CA GLN A 460 43.10 -3.58 -0.49
C GLN A 460 43.24 -2.64 -1.69
N LEU A 461 42.38 -2.80 -2.72
CA LEU A 461 42.33 -1.89 -3.85
C LEU A 461 41.89 -0.49 -3.41
N ASP A 462 40.89 -0.38 -2.55
CA ASP A 462 40.42 0.91 -2.02
C ASP A 462 41.55 1.67 -1.30
N ILE A 463 42.37 0.99 -0.53
CA ILE A 463 43.59 1.57 0.12
C ILE A 463 44.61 2.00 -0.94
N SER A 464 44.85 1.15 -1.95
CA SER A 464 45.83 1.44 -2.99
C SER A 464 45.42 2.63 -3.86
N VAL A 465 44.12 2.72 -4.22
CA VAL A 465 43.55 3.84 -4.95
C VAL A 465 43.74 5.16 -4.21
N ARG A 466 43.38 5.18 -2.90
CA ARG A 466 43.56 6.36 -2.08
C ARG A 466 45.02 6.79 -1.99
N ASN A 467 45.92 5.87 -1.75
CA ASN A 467 47.33 6.16 -1.65
C ASN A 467 47.91 6.74 -2.95
N GLU A 468 47.56 6.18 -4.11
CA GLU A 468 48.03 6.68 -5.41
C GLU A 468 47.40 8.04 -5.77
N GLU A 469 46.16 8.31 -5.37
CA GLU A 469 45.52 9.59 -5.62
C GLU A 469 46.05 10.68 -4.68
N ILE A 470 46.21 10.38 -3.38
CA ILE A 470 46.76 11.34 -2.40
C ILE A 470 48.18 11.78 -2.77
N LYS A 471 49.03 10.91 -3.36
CA LYS A 471 50.32 11.28 -3.89
C LYS A 471 50.25 12.41 -4.91
N LYS A 472 49.19 12.36 -5.78
CA LYS A 472 48.97 13.39 -6.81
C LYS A 472 48.28 14.64 -6.28
N LEU A 473 47.52 14.57 -5.20
CA LEU A 473 46.86 15.70 -4.56
C LEU A 473 47.84 16.60 -3.77
N LYS A 474 48.96 16.01 -3.31
CA LYS A 474 50.00 16.70 -2.52
C LYS A 474 51.09 17.36 -3.39
N HIS A 475 51.06 17.14 -4.67
CA HIS A 475 51.92 17.76 -5.68
C HIS A 475 51.13 18.58 -6.67
#